data_dad2c38681110ce0c2af032eaac5a144
#
_entry.id   dad2c38681110ce0c2af032eaac5a144
#
_cell.length_a   1.000
_cell.length_b   1.000
_cell.length_c   1.000
_cell.angle_alpha   90.00
_cell.angle_beta   90.00
_cell.angle_gamma   90.00
#
_symmetry.space_group_name_H-M   'P 1'
#
loop_
_entity.id
_entity.type
_entity.pdbx_description
1 polymer ?
#
loop_
_entity_poly.entity_id
_entity_poly.type
_entity_poly.pdbx_seq_one_letter_code
_entity_poly.pdbx_strand_id
1 'polypeptide(L)'
;MKKAYVFLADGFEEIEGLTVVDLLRRAGIETRTVSIMGQEEIQGAHGIIVKADSLFENTDFSEVKMLVLPGGMPGTIHLKEHKGLEELILKHNEEKKYLAAICAAPTVFGGMGILKGKKAICYPG
;
A
#
# COMPACT_ATOMS: atom_id res chain seq x y z
N MET A 1 -10.87 16.14 -6.74
CA MET A 1 -10.73 15.49 -5.44
C MET A 1 -9.54 14.55 -5.43
N LYS A 2 -8.74 14.58 -4.37
CA LYS A 2 -7.58 13.70 -4.25
C LYS A 2 -8.02 12.34 -3.72
N LYS A 3 -7.50 11.28 -4.34
CA LYS A 3 -7.77 9.90 -3.93
C LYS A 3 -6.48 9.22 -3.50
N ALA A 4 -6.55 8.46 -2.40
CA ALA A 4 -5.46 7.65 -1.90
C ALA A 4 -5.92 6.20 -1.76
N TYR A 5 -5.08 5.27 -2.18
CA TYR A 5 -5.36 3.84 -2.03
C TYR A 5 -4.31 3.21 -1.14
N VAL A 6 -4.78 2.48 -0.14
CA VAL A 6 -3.93 1.75 0.81
C VAL A 6 -4.05 0.26 0.47
N PHE A 7 -2.94 -0.36 0.12
CA PHE A 7 -2.93 -1.76 -0.32
C PHE A 7 -2.78 -2.70 0.86
N LEU A 8 -3.71 -3.63 0.98
CA LEU A 8 -3.73 -4.60 2.07
C LEU A 8 -3.41 -6.00 1.57
N ALA A 9 -2.55 -6.69 2.31
CA ALA A 9 -2.20 -8.08 2.07
C ALA A 9 -2.22 -8.82 3.39
N ASP A 10 -2.41 -10.15 3.34
CA ASP A 10 -2.34 -10.96 4.56
C ASP A 10 -0.99 -10.74 5.23
N GLY A 11 -1.03 -10.49 6.54
CA GLY A 11 0.17 -10.21 7.32
C GLY A 11 0.56 -8.73 7.37
N PHE A 12 -0.31 -7.80 6.91
CA PHE A 12 -0.01 -6.38 7.06
C PHE A 12 -0.11 -5.98 8.54
N GLU A 13 0.64 -4.92 8.90
CA GLU A 13 0.56 -4.39 10.27
C GLU A 13 -0.71 -3.56 10.43
N GLU A 14 -1.62 -4.03 11.29
CA GLU A 14 -2.95 -3.42 11.45
C GLU A 14 -2.88 -1.95 11.84
N ILE A 15 -2.02 -1.62 12.81
CA ILE A 15 -1.91 -0.24 13.27
C ILE A 15 -1.45 0.68 12.13
N GLU A 16 -0.44 0.26 11.38
CA GLU A 16 0.10 1.07 10.30
C GLU A 16 -0.91 1.29 9.19
N GLY A 17 -1.56 0.21 8.74
CA GLY A 17 -2.51 0.32 7.66
C GLY A 17 -3.75 1.12 8.04
N LEU A 18 -4.36 0.80 9.18
CA LEU A 18 -5.62 1.42 9.58
C LEU A 18 -5.44 2.84 10.08
N THR A 19 -4.33 3.16 10.74
CA THR A 19 -4.05 4.53 11.18
C THR A 19 -3.93 5.47 9.98
N VAL A 20 -3.23 5.05 8.93
CA VAL A 20 -3.10 5.87 7.72
C VAL A 20 -4.47 6.10 7.09
N VAL A 21 -5.29 5.05 6.97
CA VAL A 21 -6.64 5.18 6.42
C VAL A 21 -7.45 6.20 7.22
N ASP A 22 -7.44 6.05 8.55
CA ASP A 22 -8.20 6.94 9.43
C ASP A 22 -7.74 8.39 9.31
N LEU A 23 -6.43 8.62 9.36
CA LEU A 23 -5.88 9.98 9.28
C LEU A 23 -6.16 10.64 7.93
N LEU A 24 -6.03 9.90 6.84
CA LEU A 24 -6.31 10.46 5.51
C LEU A 24 -7.78 10.81 5.35
N ARG A 25 -8.68 9.95 5.86
CA ARG A 25 -10.11 10.24 5.81
C ARG A 25 -10.48 11.45 6.66
N ARG A 26 -9.86 11.60 7.84
CA ARG A 26 -10.07 12.77 8.68
C ARG A 26 -9.60 14.06 8.01
N ALA A 27 -8.58 13.97 7.17
CA ALA A 27 -8.07 15.11 6.42
C ALA A 27 -8.90 15.45 5.17
N GLY A 28 -9.99 14.74 4.92
CA GLY A 28 -10.85 14.99 3.77
C GLY A 28 -10.37 14.36 2.48
N ILE A 29 -9.41 13.44 2.55
CA ILE A 29 -8.90 12.75 1.37
C ILE A 29 -9.72 11.48 1.17
N GLU A 30 -10.25 11.28 -0.04
CA GLU A 30 -10.98 10.06 -0.35
C GLU A 30 -10.00 8.88 -0.33
N THR A 31 -10.16 8.00 0.66
CA THR A 31 -9.22 6.92 0.91
C THR A 31 -9.93 5.58 0.83
N ARG A 32 -9.38 4.65 0.06
CA ARG A 32 -9.91 3.31 -0.06
C ARG A 32 -8.84 2.28 0.24
N THR A 33 -9.27 1.16 0.83
CA THR A 33 -8.39 0.01 1.02
C THR A 33 -8.58 -0.95 -0.14
N VAL A 34 -7.46 -1.50 -0.63
CA VAL A 34 -7.46 -2.37 -1.80
C VAL A 34 -6.76 -3.68 -1.45
N SER A 35 -7.48 -4.80 -1.59
CA SER A 35 -6.90 -6.12 -1.35
C SER A 35 -6.12 -6.60 -2.56
N ILE A 36 -4.93 -7.12 -2.33
CA ILE A 36 -4.12 -7.77 -3.39
C ILE A 36 -4.19 -9.29 -3.28
N MET A 37 -5.05 -9.83 -2.41
CA MET A 37 -5.10 -11.27 -2.14
C MET A 37 -6.23 -11.99 -2.88
N GLY A 38 -6.94 -11.33 -3.76
CA GLY A 38 -8.03 -11.93 -4.51
C GLY A 38 -9.33 -12.09 -3.73
N GLN A 39 -9.38 -11.60 -2.50
CA GLN A 39 -10.58 -11.62 -1.65
C GLN A 39 -10.59 -10.38 -0.77
N GLU A 40 -11.80 -9.95 -0.40
CA GLU A 40 -11.95 -8.71 0.39
C GLU A 40 -11.47 -8.85 1.82
N GLU A 41 -11.60 -10.04 2.42
CA GLU A 41 -11.17 -10.24 3.79
C GLU A 41 -9.66 -10.44 3.85
N ILE A 42 -9.00 -9.58 4.63
CA ILE A 42 -7.55 -9.61 4.81
C ILE A 42 -7.26 -9.83 6.29
N GLN A 43 -6.40 -10.77 6.60
CA GLN A 43 -5.97 -11.03 7.97
C GLN A 43 -4.64 -10.33 8.23
N GLY A 44 -4.64 -9.39 9.18
CA GLY A 44 -3.41 -8.69 9.57
C GLY A 44 -2.42 -9.58 10.32
N ALA A 45 -1.24 -9.05 10.57
CA ALA A 45 -0.16 -9.79 11.24
C ALA A 45 -0.53 -10.23 12.65
N HIS A 46 -1.48 -9.58 13.28
CA HIS A 46 -1.94 -9.89 14.64
C HIS A 46 -3.32 -10.57 14.67
N GLY A 47 -3.73 -11.14 13.54
CA GLY A 47 -4.95 -11.92 13.46
C GLY A 47 -6.23 -11.12 13.31
N ILE A 48 -6.16 -9.81 13.13
CA ILE A 48 -7.35 -8.98 12.95
C ILE A 48 -7.79 -9.03 11.51
N ILE A 49 -9.05 -9.42 11.28
CA ILE A 49 -9.60 -9.51 9.94
C ILE A 49 -10.21 -8.16 9.56
N VAL A 50 -9.81 -7.64 8.41
CA VAL A 50 -10.28 -6.36 7.88
C VAL A 50 -10.87 -6.61 6.51
N LYS A 51 -12.04 -6.01 6.24
CA LYS A 51 -12.63 -6.08 4.92
C LYS A 51 -12.15 -4.90 4.08
N ALA A 52 -11.47 -5.20 2.98
CA ALA A 52 -11.02 -4.15 2.05
C ALA A 52 -12.21 -3.58 1.28
N ASP A 53 -12.09 -2.33 0.86
CA ASP A 53 -13.14 -1.66 0.10
C ASP A 53 -13.28 -2.23 -1.31
N SER A 54 -12.16 -2.68 -1.91
CA SER A 54 -12.19 -3.25 -3.26
C SER A 54 -11.05 -4.23 -3.45
N LEU A 55 -11.13 -5.01 -4.54
CA LEU A 55 -10.06 -5.89 -4.96
C LEU A 55 -9.19 -5.17 -5.98
N PHE A 56 -7.89 -5.46 -6.00
CA PHE A 56 -6.95 -4.86 -6.94
C PHE A 56 -7.44 -5.02 -8.38
N GLU A 57 -7.87 -6.22 -8.74
CA GLU A 57 -8.28 -6.56 -10.11
C GLU A 57 -9.56 -5.85 -10.53
N ASN A 58 -10.34 -5.31 -9.59
CA ASN A 58 -11.61 -4.63 -9.87
C ASN A 58 -11.54 -3.12 -9.60
N THR A 59 -10.35 -2.58 -9.38
CA THR A 59 -10.17 -1.17 -9.01
C THR A 59 -9.67 -0.36 -10.19
N ASP A 60 -10.28 0.82 -10.38
CA ASP A 60 -9.82 1.79 -11.38
C ASP A 60 -8.83 2.73 -10.71
N PHE A 61 -7.59 2.73 -11.19
CA PHE A 61 -6.52 3.55 -10.64
C PHE A 61 -6.27 4.84 -11.42
N SER A 62 -7.14 5.18 -12.37
CA SER A 62 -6.91 6.33 -13.25
C SER A 62 -6.88 7.67 -12.52
N GLU A 63 -7.63 7.82 -11.43
CA GLU A 63 -7.73 9.06 -10.70
C GLU A 63 -6.95 9.08 -9.39
N VAL A 64 -6.21 8.01 -9.08
CA VAL A 64 -5.48 7.93 -7.82
C VAL A 64 -4.30 8.90 -7.82
N LYS A 65 -4.09 9.58 -6.69
CA LYS A 65 -2.97 10.52 -6.52
C LYS A 65 -1.91 9.98 -5.56
N MET A 66 -2.27 9.06 -4.67
CA MET A 66 -1.34 8.51 -3.68
C MET A 66 -1.54 7.01 -3.53
N LEU A 67 -0.45 6.27 -3.57
CA LEU A 67 -0.42 4.84 -3.26
C LEU A 67 0.30 4.67 -1.93
N VAL A 68 -0.31 3.92 -1.00
CA VAL A 68 0.23 3.72 0.34
C VAL A 68 0.45 2.24 0.60
N LEU A 69 1.65 1.89 1.04
CA LEU A 69 2.02 0.52 1.40
C LEU A 69 2.28 0.44 2.90
N PRO A 70 1.41 -0.22 3.69
CA PRO A 70 1.70 -0.45 5.10
C PRO A 70 2.75 -1.54 5.25
N GLY A 71 3.42 -1.57 6.42
CA GLY A 71 4.41 -2.59 6.71
C GLY A 71 3.79 -3.87 7.24
N GLY A 72 4.60 -4.63 7.97
CA GLY A 72 4.23 -5.92 8.52
C GLY A 72 4.72 -7.08 7.67
N MET A 73 4.86 -8.23 8.30
CA MET A 73 5.28 -9.45 7.63
C MET A 73 4.25 -10.54 7.87
N PRO A 74 3.90 -11.36 6.89
CA PRO A 74 4.45 -11.40 5.53
C PRO A 74 3.79 -10.41 4.56
N GLY A 75 3.00 -9.44 5.03
CA GLY A 75 2.31 -8.49 4.16
C GLY A 75 3.24 -7.79 3.16
N THR A 76 4.40 -7.31 3.63
CA THR A 76 5.38 -6.65 2.76
C THR A 76 5.87 -7.59 1.65
N ILE A 77 6.05 -8.88 1.95
CA ILE A 77 6.48 -9.85 0.95
C ILE A 77 5.40 -10.02 -0.13
N HIS A 78 4.13 -10.10 0.28
CA HIS A 78 3.02 -10.21 -0.68
C HIS A 78 2.94 -8.98 -1.58
N LEU A 79 3.11 -7.78 -1.02
CA LEU A 79 3.13 -6.56 -1.81
C LEU A 79 4.26 -6.56 -2.82
N LYS A 80 5.44 -7.02 -2.40
CA LYS A 80 6.62 -7.08 -3.25
C LYS A 80 6.46 -8.05 -4.41
N GLU A 81 5.76 -9.15 -4.19
CA GLU A 81 5.60 -10.20 -5.19
C GLU A 81 4.42 -9.97 -6.14
N HIS A 82 3.57 -8.99 -5.87
CA HIS A 82 2.39 -8.74 -6.69
C HIS A 82 2.76 -7.97 -7.95
N LYS A 83 2.71 -8.64 -9.11
CA LYS A 83 3.14 -8.06 -10.39
C LYS A 83 2.33 -6.84 -10.80
N GLY A 84 1.01 -6.91 -10.67
CA GLY A 84 0.15 -5.79 -11.03
C GLY A 84 0.44 -4.55 -10.19
N LEU A 85 0.69 -4.73 -8.90
CA LEU A 85 1.05 -3.63 -8.02
C LEU A 85 2.41 -3.05 -8.40
N GLU A 86 3.38 -3.90 -8.73
CA GLU A 86 4.69 -3.45 -9.18
C GLU A 86 4.57 -2.55 -10.39
N GLU A 87 3.81 -2.97 -11.40
CA GLU A 87 3.59 -2.19 -12.61
C GLU A 87 2.90 -0.86 -12.31
N LEU A 88 1.90 -0.89 -11.42
CA LEU A 88 1.20 0.32 -11.02
C LEU A 88 2.12 1.31 -10.32
N ILE A 89 2.98 0.81 -9.41
CA ILE A 89 3.92 1.66 -8.67
C ILE A 89 4.91 2.31 -9.63
N LEU A 90 5.47 1.55 -10.57
CA LEU A 90 6.41 2.08 -11.53
C LEU A 90 5.78 3.16 -12.40
N LYS A 91 4.56 2.92 -12.88
CA LYS A 91 3.84 3.92 -13.67
C LYS A 91 3.56 5.17 -12.86
N HIS A 92 3.15 5.00 -11.61
CA HIS A 92 2.84 6.10 -10.69
C HIS A 92 4.07 6.96 -10.45
N ASN A 93 5.23 6.33 -10.26
CA ASN A 93 6.49 7.01 -10.07
C ASN A 93 6.90 7.79 -11.33
N GLU A 94 6.68 7.23 -12.52
CA GLU A 94 6.96 7.93 -13.77
C GLU A 94 6.11 9.18 -13.94
N GLU A 95 4.87 9.13 -13.46
CA GLU A 95 3.94 10.27 -13.53
C GLU A 95 4.17 11.26 -12.39
N LYS A 96 5.17 11.02 -11.54
CA LYS A 96 5.55 11.86 -10.40
C LYS A 96 4.41 12.07 -9.40
N LYS A 97 3.58 11.06 -9.23
CA LYS A 97 2.53 11.07 -8.22
C LYS A 97 3.08 10.59 -6.88
N TYR A 98 2.27 10.68 -5.83
CA TYR A 98 2.73 10.39 -4.47
C TYR A 98 2.78 8.89 -4.19
N LEU A 99 3.88 8.45 -3.57
CA LEU A 99 4.07 7.09 -3.09
C LEU A 99 4.45 7.16 -1.61
N ALA A 100 3.86 6.32 -0.79
CA ALA A 100 4.16 6.26 0.63
C ALA A 100 4.29 4.82 1.08
N ALA A 101 5.29 4.56 1.92
CA ALA A 101 5.52 3.23 2.50
C ALA A 101 6.12 3.42 3.88
N ILE A 102 5.73 2.56 4.82
CA ILE A 102 6.22 2.68 6.20
C ILE A 102 6.75 1.34 6.71
N CYS A 103 7.55 1.39 7.76
CA CYS A 103 8.17 0.26 8.45
C CYS A 103 9.00 -0.58 7.48
N ALA A 104 8.60 -1.82 7.18
CA ALA A 104 9.31 -2.69 6.23
C ALA A 104 8.93 -2.44 4.77
N ALA A 105 7.82 -1.74 4.52
CA ALA A 105 7.31 -1.57 3.16
C ALA A 105 8.21 -0.76 2.22
N PRO A 106 9.07 0.18 2.67
CA PRO A 106 10.00 0.86 1.75
C PRO A 106 10.88 -0.09 0.96
N THR A 107 11.11 -1.32 1.46
CA THR A 107 11.88 -2.33 0.72
C THR A 107 11.22 -2.71 -0.61
N VAL A 108 9.90 -2.56 -0.72
CA VAL A 108 9.18 -2.80 -1.98
C VAL A 108 9.67 -1.81 -3.03
N PHE A 109 9.72 -0.53 -2.68
CA PHE A 109 10.22 0.52 -3.58
C PHE A 109 11.71 0.34 -3.85
N GLY A 110 12.50 0.01 -2.81
CA GLY A 110 13.93 -0.23 -2.95
C GLY A 110 14.24 -1.34 -3.93
N GLY A 111 13.46 -2.44 -3.88
CA GLY A 111 13.62 -3.55 -4.80
C GLY A 111 13.32 -3.19 -6.26
N MET A 112 12.57 -2.11 -6.48
CA MET A 112 12.27 -1.62 -7.82
C MET A 112 13.25 -0.53 -8.29
N GLY A 113 14.18 -0.12 -7.44
CA GLY A 113 15.15 0.92 -7.77
C GLY A 113 14.63 2.35 -7.71
N ILE A 114 13.39 2.57 -7.31
CA ILE A 114 12.80 3.92 -7.29
C ILE A 114 13.25 4.78 -6.12
N LEU A 115 13.89 4.18 -5.12
CA LEU A 115 14.44 4.94 -3.98
C LEU A 115 15.86 5.43 -4.22
N LYS A 116 16.47 5.06 -5.33
CA LYS A 116 17.83 5.48 -5.64
C LYS A 116 17.94 7.01 -5.67
N GLY A 117 18.85 7.56 -4.87
CA GLY A 117 19.03 9.00 -4.77
C GLY A 117 18.00 9.72 -3.91
N LYS A 118 17.10 9.01 -3.26
CA LYS A 118 16.07 9.58 -2.38
C LYS A 118 16.34 9.19 -0.93
N LYS A 119 15.89 10.04 -0.01
CA LYS A 119 15.99 9.71 1.41
C LYS A 119 14.88 8.71 1.76
N ALA A 120 15.28 7.62 2.41
CA ALA A 120 14.34 6.59 2.84
C ALA A 120 14.79 5.97 4.13
N ILE A 121 13.83 5.51 4.95
CA ILE A 121 14.09 4.77 6.17
C ILE A 121 13.09 3.63 6.25
N CYS A 122 13.54 2.49 6.74
CA CYS A 122 12.66 1.34 6.92
C CYS A 122 13.07 0.57 8.16
N TYR A 123 12.20 -0.36 8.57
CA TYR A 123 12.51 -1.26 9.67
C TYR A 123 13.66 -2.18 9.23
N PRO A 124 14.72 -2.32 10.06
CA PRO A 124 15.86 -3.18 9.71
C PRO A 124 15.45 -4.65 9.57
N GLY A 125 16.05 -5.33 8.57
CA GLY A 125 15.78 -6.75 8.39
C GLY A 125 15.51 -7.20 6.99
#